data_d848f1a25fce069bb530c95a1f9b33ca
#
_entry.id   d848f1a25fce069bb530c95a1f9b33ca
#
_cell.length_a   1.000
_cell.length_b   1.000
_cell.length_c   1.000
_cell.angle_alpha   90.00
_cell.angle_beta   90.00
_cell.angle_gamma   90.00
#
_symmetry.space_group_name_H-M   'P 1'
#
loop_
_entity.id
_entity.type
_entity.pdbx_description
1 polymer ?
#
loop_
_entity_poly.entity_id
_entity_poly.type
_entity_poly.pdbx_seq_one_letter_code
_entity_poly.pdbx_strand_id
1 'polypeptide(L)'
;MKDFVRASTEEQIADRREEIISACEEIYLAGGYDAVTFKAISEKTSFSRPSIYNYFDTKEEVMMDLLTRYFVGWLDGIKGGLSSGDVSRERFCRIISEVSAEHENMFLLFTDLKLIEDGSGISHIIAFKGHFREFIEYICGFMDANFHASEQSREGFLEGLMMLFYGSYPHTHLSDKQTAAMEAAGVPYAPTDLRTLFYRQLMLFTSSFRSMR
;
A
#
# COMPACT_ATOMS: atom_id res chain seq x y z
N MET A 1 -1.54 39.55 -3.12
CA MET A 1 -1.71 38.77 -4.35
C MET A 1 -0.36 38.07 -4.56
N LYS A 2 -0.21 36.78 -4.24
CA LYS A 2 1.03 36.03 -4.47
C LYS A 2 1.12 35.74 -5.96
N ASP A 3 2.20 36.23 -6.60
CA ASP A 3 2.48 35.91 -8.00
C ASP A 3 2.63 34.39 -8.17
N PHE A 4 1.72 33.82 -8.94
CA PHE A 4 1.70 32.41 -9.25
C PHE A 4 2.73 32.15 -10.36
N VAL A 5 3.98 31.91 -9.99
CA VAL A 5 5.02 31.50 -10.94
C VAL A 5 4.70 30.07 -11.41
N ARG A 6 4.43 29.91 -12.71
CA ARG A 6 4.21 28.62 -13.34
C ARG A 6 5.47 27.78 -13.14
N ALA A 7 5.33 26.54 -12.62
CA ALA A 7 6.45 25.61 -12.50
C ALA A 7 7.10 25.41 -13.88
N SER A 8 8.39 25.70 -13.98
CA SER A 8 9.13 25.71 -15.25
C SER A 8 10.20 24.62 -15.32
N THR A 9 10.50 23.95 -14.19
CA THR A 9 11.45 22.86 -14.10
C THR A 9 10.77 21.57 -13.67
N GLU A 10 11.33 20.41 -14.01
CA GLU A 10 10.84 19.10 -13.59
C GLU A 10 10.79 18.99 -12.05
N GLU A 11 11.78 19.52 -11.35
CA GLU A 11 11.84 19.57 -9.89
C GLU A 11 10.65 20.34 -9.29
N GLN A 12 10.36 21.53 -9.82
CA GLN A 12 9.22 22.33 -9.37
C GLN A 12 7.88 21.64 -9.65
N ILE A 13 7.76 20.86 -10.74
CA ILE A 13 6.57 20.07 -11.05
C ILE A 13 6.44 18.94 -10.02
N ALA A 14 7.53 18.25 -9.70
CA ALA A 14 7.55 17.18 -8.70
C ALA A 14 7.16 17.69 -7.31
N ASP A 15 7.73 18.80 -6.84
CA ASP A 15 7.41 19.43 -5.55
C ASP A 15 5.92 19.79 -5.45
N ARG A 16 5.37 20.30 -6.56
CA ARG A 16 3.96 20.67 -6.59
C ARG A 16 3.03 19.47 -6.60
N ARG A 17 3.38 18.40 -7.31
CA ARG A 17 2.64 17.14 -7.22
C ARG A 17 2.65 16.58 -5.81
N GLU A 18 3.81 16.63 -5.13
CA GLU A 18 3.97 16.14 -3.76
C GLU A 18 3.13 16.95 -2.75
N GLU A 19 3.01 18.29 -2.91
CA GLU A 19 2.12 19.10 -2.09
C GLU A 19 0.65 18.66 -2.24
N ILE A 20 0.21 18.34 -3.47
CA ILE A 20 -1.16 17.87 -3.75
C ILE A 20 -1.38 16.48 -3.15
N ILE A 21 -0.41 15.57 -3.31
CA ILE A 21 -0.48 14.20 -2.79
C ILE A 21 -0.49 14.21 -1.26
N SER A 22 0.31 15.05 -0.61
CA SER A 22 0.34 15.17 0.85
C SER A 22 -0.96 15.75 1.42
N ALA A 23 -1.58 16.72 0.75
CA ALA A 23 -2.91 17.20 1.13
C ALA A 23 -4.00 16.12 0.94
N CYS A 24 -3.90 15.33 -0.13
CA CYS A 24 -4.79 14.18 -0.35
C CYS A 24 -4.67 13.17 0.78
N GLU A 25 -3.45 12.83 1.20
CA GLU A 25 -3.19 11.91 2.32
C GLU A 25 -3.88 12.37 3.59
N GLU A 26 -3.68 13.61 4.01
CA GLU A 26 -4.32 14.17 5.21
C GLU A 26 -5.85 14.07 5.15
N ILE A 27 -6.45 14.39 4.00
CA ILE A 27 -7.91 14.35 3.81
C ILE A 27 -8.41 12.91 3.86
N TYR A 28 -7.71 12.00 3.16
CA TYR A 28 -8.07 10.59 3.10
C TYR A 28 -8.01 9.92 4.47
N LEU A 29 -6.94 10.14 5.23
CA LEU A 29 -6.79 9.57 6.56
C LEU A 29 -7.83 10.13 7.57
N ALA A 30 -8.30 11.34 7.38
CA ALA A 30 -9.30 11.94 8.24
C ALA A 30 -10.76 11.57 7.90
N GLY A 31 -11.07 11.33 6.62
CA GLY A 31 -12.46 11.20 6.16
C GLY A 31 -12.71 10.12 5.08
N GLY A 32 -11.71 9.36 4.70
CA GLY A 32 -11.82 8.29 3.70
C GLY A 32 -11.97 8.78 2.26
N TYR A 33 -12.29 7.86 1.37
CA TYR A 33 -12.36 8.08 -0.07
C TYR A 33 -13.28 9.24 -0.49
N ASP A 34 -14.47 9.33 0.10
CA ASP A 34 -15.46 10.34 -0.29
C ASP A 34 -15.08 11.75 0.14
N ALA A 35 -14.25 11.90 1.18
CA ALA A 35 -13.76 13.19 1.63
C ALA A 35 -12.74 13.81 0.66
N VAL A 36 -12.04 13.00 -0.13
CA VAL A 36 -11.07 13.47 -1.12
C VAL A 36 -11.79 14.11 -2.30
N THR A 37 -11.59 15.41 -2.46
CA THR A 37 -12.08 16.21 -3.59
C THR A 37 -11.05 17.26 -3.96
N PHE A 38 -11.00 17.72 -5.22
CA PHE A 38 -10.12 18.82 -5.61
C PHE A 38 -10.43 20.14 -4.86
N LYS A 39 -11.67 20.31 -4.39
CA LYS A 39 -12.01 21.44 -3.51
C LYS A 39 -11.29 21.29 -2.16
N ALA A 40 -11.43 20.16 -1.49
CA ALA A 40 -10.77 19.90 -0.21
C ALA A 40 -9.24 19.98 -0.32
N ILE A 41 -8.64 19.43 -1.38
CA ILE A 41 -7.20 19.55 -1.64
C ILE A 41 -6.79 21.00 -1.81
N SER A 42 -7.55 21.80 -2.59
CA SER A 42 -7.24 23.23 -2.78
C SER A 42 -7.34 24.08 -1.49
N GLU A 43 -8.14 23.67 -0.53
CA GLU A 43 -8.24 24.31 0.79
C GLU A 43 -7.03 24.04 1.70
N LYS A 44 -6.27 22.96 1.42
CA LYS A 44 -5.07 22.55 2.17
C LYS A 44 -3.75 22.86 1.46
N THR A 45 -3.78 23.33 0.22
CA THR A 45 -2.60 23.61 -0.59
C THR A 45 -2.49 25.09 -0.96
N SER A 46 -1.36 25.47 -1.53
CA SER A 46 -1.16 26.79 -2.12
C SER A 46 -1.89 26.97 -3.48
N PHE A 47 -2.59 25.92 -3.96
CA PHE A 47 -3.21 25.88 -5.27
C PHE A 47 -4.69 26.31 -5.25
N SER A 48 -5.10 26.98 -6.33
CA SER A 48 -6.53 27.05 -6.66
C SER A 48 -6.99 25.71 -7.27
N ARG A 49 -8.27 25.38 -7.11
CA ARG A 49 -8.85 24.17 -7.72
C ARG A 49 -8.55 24.06 -9.23
N PRO A 50 -8.68 25.13 -10.06
CA PRO A 50 -8.29 25.06 -11.48
C PRO A 50 -6.79 24.74 -11.72
N SER A 51 -5.93 25.15 -10.78
CA SER A 51 -4.48 24.89 -10.93
C SER A 51 -4.13 23.41 -10.68
N ILE A 52 -4.92 22.68 -9.89
CA ILE A 52 -4.71 21.24 -9.66
C ILE A 52 -4.88 20.43 -10.94
N TYR A 53 -5.82 20.84 -11.82
CA TYR A 53 -6.05 20.19 -13.12
C TYR A 53 -4.85 20.26 -14.10
N ASN A 54 -3.82 21.08 -13.80
CA ASN A 54 -2.57 21.05 -14.57
C ASN A 54 -1.69 19.84 -14.23
N TYR A 55 -2.00 19.11 -13.13
CA TYR A 55 -1.20 18.00 -12.58
C TYR A 55 -1.94 16.68 -12.55
N PHE A 56 -3.26 16.71 -12.36
CA PHE A 56 -4.12 15.54 -12.21
C PHE A 56 -5.50 15.81 -12.83
N ASP A 57 -5.99 14.88 -13.60
CA ASP A 57 -7.33 14.98 -14.20
C ASP A 57 -8.44 14.56 -13.22
N THR A 58 -8.16 13.61 -12.34
CA THR A 58 -9.10 13.06 -11.35
C THR A 58 -8.48 13.00 -9.95
N LYS A 59 -9.33 12.91 -8.92
CA LYS A 59 -8.87 12.68 -7.54
C LYS A 59 -8.25 11.28 -7.39
N GLU A 60 -8.72 10.34 -8.20
CA GLU A 60 -8.24 8.96 -8.20
C GLU A 60 -6.79 8.88 -8.71
N GLU A 61 -6.38 9.75 -9.64
CA GLU A 61 -4.98 9.86 -10.04
C GLU A 61 -4.08 10.34 -8.89
N VAL A 62 -4.56 11.30 -8.09
CA VAL A 62 -3.83 11.72 -6.87
C VAL A 62 -3.73 10.58 -5.88
N MET A 63 -4.81 9.84 -5.68
CA MET A 63 -4.84 8.67 -4.77
C MET A 63 -3.97 7.52 -5.29
N MET A 64 -3.88 7.32 -6.61
CA MET A 64 -2.98 6.34 -7.23
C MET A 64 -1.51 6.69 -7.00
N ASP A 65 -1.14 7.97 -7.12
CA ASP A 65 0.20 8.44 -6.83
C ASP A 65 0.51 8.33 -5.31
N LEU A 66 -0.46 8.59 -4.44
CA LEU A 66 -0.35 8.35 -3.00
C LEU A 66 -0.11 6.87 -2.69
N LEU A 67 -0.87 5.98 -3.31
CA LEU A 67 -0.68 4.54 -3.16
C LEU A 67 0.70 4.11 -3.67
N THR A 68 1.14 4.67 -4.80
CA THR A 68 2.48 4.41 -5.36
C THR A 68 3.57 4.84 -4.37
N ARG A 69 3.47 6.02 -3.77
CA ARG A 69 4.40 6.51 -2.74
C ARG A 69 4.49 5.55 -1.54
N TYR A 70 3.36 5.10 -1.03
CA TYR A 70 3.32 4.14 0.08
C TYR A 70 3.91 2.78 -0.32
N PHE A 71 3.56 2.30 -1.51
CA PHE A 71 4.03 1.00 -2.00
C PHE A 71 5.55 0.98 -2.22
N VAL A 72 6.12 2.04 -2.78
CA VAL A 72 7.57 2.19 -2.96
C VAL A 72 8.26 2.21 -1.59
N GLY A 73 7.78 3.01 -0.63
CA GLY A 73 8.32 3.04 0.72
C GLY A 73 8.27 1.67 1.43
N TRP A 74 7.15 0.95 1.29
CA TRP A 74 7.01 -0.40 1.79
C TRP A 74 8.00 -1.38 1.14
N LEU A 75 8.15 -1.33 -0.19
CA LEU A 75 9.10 -2.18 -0.91
C LEU A 75 10.55 -1.90 -0.52
N ASP A 76 10.90 -0.64 -0.35
CA ASP A 76 12.24 -0.24 0.11
C ASP A 76 12.51 -0.73 1.54
N GLY A 77 11.52 -0.66 2.43
CA GLY A 77 11.60 -1.25 3.76
C GLY A 77 11.84 -2.75 3.74
N ILE A 78 11.13 -3.49 2.87
CA ILE A 78 11.34 -4.94 2.65
C ILE A 78 12.76 -5.21 2.14
N LYS A 79 13.21 -4.50 1.11
CA LYS A 79 14.56 -4.66 0.55
C LYS A 79 15.64 -4.37 1.61
N GLY A 80 15.47 -3.29 2.38
CA GLY A 80 16.38 -2.93 3.47
C GLY A 80 16.46 -4.01 4.55
N GLY A 81 15.32 -4.51 5.02
CA GLY A 81 15.25 -5.56 6.04
C GLY A 81 15.83 -6.90 5.60
N LEU A 82 15.63 -7.26 4.32
CA LEU A 82 16.13 -8.52 3.76
C LEU A 82 17.59 -8.46 3.27
N SER A 83 18.20 -7.28 3.17
CA SER A 83 19.56 -7.11 2.63
C SER A 83 20.68 -7.64 3.53
N SER A 84 20.42 -7.89 4.82
CA SER A 84 21.46 -8.22 5.80
C SER A 84 21.31 -9.61 6.42
N GLY A 85 22.34 -10.46 6.29
CA GLY A 85 22.56 -11.69 7.05
C GLY A 85 21.80 -12.94 6.55
N ASP A 86 21.96 -14.04 7.28
CA ASP A 86 21.26 -15.30 6.99
C ASP A 86 19.76 -15.10 7.18
N VAL A 87 19.01 -15.51 6.18
CA VAL A 87 17.56 -15.36 6.18
C VAL A 87 16.90 -16.71 6.43
N SER A 88 16.59 -16.98 7.69
CA SER A 88 15.66 -18.08 8.00
C SER A 88 14.25 -17.72 7.53
N ARG A 89 13.41 -18.72 7.33
CA ARG A 89 11.99 -18.54 7.00
C ARG A 89 11.27 -17.65 8.01
N GLU A 90 11.55 -17.84 9.29
CA GLU A 90 10.97 -17.06 10.39
C GLU A 90 11.38 -15.58 10.31
N ARG A 91 12.66 -15.31 9.99
CA ARG A 91 13.14 -13.94 9.80
C ARG A 91 12.54 -13.28 8.58
N PHE A 92 12.42 -13.99 7.47
CA PHE A 92 11.75 -13.53 6.25
C PHE A 92 10.30 -13.10 6.55
N CYS A 93 9.52 -13.97 7.18
CA CYS A 93 8.14 -13.67 7.56
C CYS A 93 8.04 -12.49 8.55
N ARG A 94 8.96 -12.41 9.50
CA ARG A 94 8.99 -11.34 10.50
C ARG A 94 9.28 -9.98 9.85
N ILE A 95 10.29 -9.88 8.99
CA ILE A 95 10.63 -8.63 8.31
C ILE A 95 9.44 -8.12 7.51
N ILE A 96 8.82 -8.97 6.67
CA ILE A 96 7.65 -8.56 5.90
C ILE A 96 6.52 -8.09 6.81
N SER A 97 6.25 -8.78 7.92
CA SER A 97 5.17 -8.42 8.83
C SER A 97 5.44 -7.12 9.60
N GLU A 98 6.69 -6.88 10.02
CA GLU A 98 7.09 -5.64 10.70
C GLU A 98 6.97 -4.43 9.76
N VAL A 99 7.56 -4.53 8.56
CA VAL A 99 7.47 -3.46 7.55
C VAL A 99 6.01 -3.22 7.13
N SER A 100 5.20 -4.27 6.99
CA SER A 100 3.78 -4.11 6.66
C SER A 100 3.01 -3.36 7.75
N ALA A 101 3.31 -3.62 9.03
CA ALA A 101 2.69 -2.90 10.13
C ALA A 101 3.11 -1.42 10.21
N GLU A 102 4.33 -1.08 9.78
CA GLU A 102 4.80 0.31 9.69
C GLU A 102 4.16 1.07 8.53
N HIS A 103 3.57 0.36 7.56
CA HIS A 103 2.97 0.93 6.34
C HIS A 103 1.46 0.63 6.26
N GLU A 104 0.74 0.61 7.37
CA GLU A 104 -0.68 0.22 7.40
C GLU A 104 -1.59 1.09 6.53
N ASN A 105 -1.27 2.37 6.35
CA ASN A 105 -2.02 3.28 5.46
C ASN A 105 -2.02 2.82 3.99
N MET A 106 -0.99 2.08 3.55
CA MET A 106 -0.98 1.45 2.24
C MET A 106 -2.13 0.43 2.13
N PHE A 107 -2.29 -0.42 3.15
CA PHE A 107 -3.34 -1.45 3.16
C PHE A 107 -4.74 -0.86 3.30
N LEU A 108 -4.87 0.29 3.95
CA LEU A 108 -6.11 1.08 3.93
C LEU A 108 -6.47 1.50 2.50
N LEU A 109 -5.52 2.07 1.73
CA LEU A 109 -5.76 2.45 0.33
C LEU A 109 -6.07 1.25 -0.57
N PHE A 110 -5.51 0.07 -0.30
CA PHE A 110 -5.86 -1.14 -1.04
C PHE A 110 -7.34 -1.53 -0.90
N THR A 111 -8.04 -1.11 0.15
CA THR A 111 -9.49 -1.35 0.28
C THR A 111 -10.30 -0.60 -0.77
N ASP A 112 -9.80 0.53 -1.25
CA ASP A 112 -10.42 1.37 -2.27
C ASP A 112 -9.79 1.20 -3.66
N LEU A 113 -8.82 0.27 -3.82
CA LEU A 113 -8.02 0.14 -5.05
C LEU A 113 -8.88 0.04 -6.32
N LYS A 114 -9.98 -0.71 -6.27
CA LYS A 114 -10.86 -0.83 -7.44
C LYS A 114 -11.44 0.53 -7.86
N LEU A 115 -11.89 1.34 -6.91
CA LEU A 115 -12.44 2.67 -7.17
C LEU A 115 -11.34 3.61 -7.71
N ILE A 116 -10.15 3.52 -7.14
CA ILE A 116 -8.99 4.30 -7.55
C ILE A 116 -8.57 3.94 -8.98
N GLU A 117 -8.49 2.66 -9.34
CA GLU A 117 -8.17 2.21 -10.69
C GLU A 117 -9.26 2.60 -11.71
N ASP A 118 -10.53 2.39 -11.37
CA ASP A 118 -11.65 2.71 -12.28
C ASP A 118 -11.72 4.22 -12.60
N GLY A 119 -11.30 5.09 -11.68
CA GLY A 119 -11.30 6.54 -11.86
C GLY A 119 -9.99 7.15 -12.36
N SER A 120 -8.90 6.37 -12.43
CA SER A 120 -7.58 6.86 -12.88
C SER A 120 -7.36 6.68 -14.37
N GLY A 121 -6.59 7.60 -14.97
CA GLY A 121 -6.05 7.41 -16.31
C GLY A 121 -5.13 6.19 -16.39
N ILE A 122 -5.16 5.46 -17.51
CA ILE A 122 -4.40 4.21 -17.71
C ILE A 122 -2.89 4.37 -17.48
N SER A 123 -2.33 5.55 -17.71
CA SER A 123 -0.91 5.83 -17.48
C SER A 123 -0.51 5.71 -16.01
N HIS A 124 -1.34 6.19 -15.08
CA HIS A 124 -1.11 6.07 -13.64
C HIS A 124 -1.20 4.62 -13.17
N ILE A 125 -2.17 3.87 -13.70
CA ILE A 125 -2.32 2.44 -13.41
C ILE A 125 -1.08 1.67 -13.90
N ILE A 126 -0.61 1.92 -15.13
CA ILE A 126 0.59 1.27 -15.68
C ILE A 126 1.83 1.59 -14.83
N ALA A 127 1.99 2.83 -14.39
CA ALA A 127 3.12 3.23 -13.53
C ALA A 127 3.09 2.44 -12.20
N PHE A 128 1.95 2.41 -11.53
CA PHE A 128 1.77 1.62 -10.29
C PHE A 128 2.04 0.12 -10.52
N LYS A 129 1.48 -0.49 -11.59
CA LYS A 129 1.72 -1.90 -11.92
C LYS A 129 3.19 -2.18 -12.26
N GLY A 130 3.95 -1.17 -12.70
CA GLY A 130 5.41 -1.25 -12.87
C GLY A 130 6.13 -1.50 -11.55
N HIS A 131 5.80 -0.77 -10.49
CA HIS A 131 6.34 -0.99 -9.14
C HIS A 131 5.87 -2.33 -8.55
N PHE A 132 4.66 -2.73 -8.86
CA PHE A 132 4.15 -4.03 -8.45
C PHE A 132 4.91 -5.19 -9.10
N ARG A 133 5.26 -5.06 -10.40
CA ARG A 133 6.14 -6.02 -11.08
C ARG A 133 7.52 -6.08 -10.44
N GLU A 134 8.12 -4.93 -10.14
CA GLU A 134 9.41 -4.84 -9.45
C GLU A 134 9.39 -5.61 -8.11
N PHE A 135 8.32 -5.46 -7.34
CA PHE A 135 8.12 -6.22 -6.11
C PHE A 135 8.08 -7.73 -6.37
N ILE A 136 7.28 -8.20 -7.35
CA ILE A 136 7.19 -9.62 -7.69
C ILE A 136 8.55 -10.17 -8.11
N GLU A 137 9.27 -9.46 -8.98
CA GLU A 137 10.61 -9.85 -9.44
C GLU A 137 11.59 -9.95 -8.26
N TYR A 138 11.58 -8.95 -7.37
CA TYR A 138 12.45 -8.95 -6.19
C TYR A 138 12.14 -10.10 -5.24
N ILE A 139 10.88 -10.32 -4.89
CA ILE A 139 10.51 -11.33 -3.90
C ILE A 139 10.71 -12.74 -4.43
N CYS A 140 10.42 -12.98 -5.73
CA CYS A 140 10.69 -14.25 -6.38
C CYS A 140 12.20 -14.55 -6.43
N GLY A 141 13.01 -13.57 -6.86
CA GLY A 141 14.48 -13.73 -6.86
C GLY A 141 15.05 -13.96 -5.46
N PHE A 142 14.50 -13.29 -4.45
CA PHE A 142 14.88 -13.52 -3.06
C PHE A 142 14.53 -14.94 -2.59
N MET A 143 13.31 -15.40 -2.88
CA MET A 143 12.90 -16.77 -2.54
C MET A 143 13.76 -17.83 -3.23
N ASP A 144 14.05 -17.65 -4.51
CA ASP A 144 14.88 -18.58 -5.30
C ASP A 144 16.32 -18.66 -4.76
N ALA A 145 16.85 -17.56 -4.26
CA ALA A 145 18.21 -17.51 -3.70
C ALA A 145 18.34 -18.09 -2.29
N ASN A 146 17.24 -18.18 -1.52
CA ASN A 146 17.33 -18.50 -0.09
C ASN A 146 16.53 -19.74 0.33
N PHE A 147 15.55 -20.20 -0.47
CA PHE A 147 14.66 -21.28 -0.09
C PHE A 147 14.49 -22.33 -1.19
N HIS A 148 14.51 -23.60 -0.78
CA HIS A 148 13.99 -24.69 -1.60
C HIS A 148 12.45 -24.70 -1.46
N ALA A 149 11.75 -24.33 -2.53
CA ALA A 149 10.30 -24.34 -2.62
C ALA A 149 9.86 -24.81 -4.01
N SER A 150 8.78 -25.59 -4.10
CA SER A 150 8.18 -25.94 -5.39
C SER A 150 7.57 -24.69 -6.04
N GLU A 151 7.40 -24.72 -7.36
CA GLU A 151 6.71 -23.67 -8.11
C GLU A 151 5.31 -23.39 -7.52
N GLN A 152 4.52 -24.45 -7.30
CA GLN A 152 3.20 -24.35 -6.67
C GLN A 152 3.25 -23.68 -5.30
N SER A 153 4.28 -23.93 -4.49
CA SER A 153 4.42 -23.29 -3.17
C SER A 153 4.72 -21.79 -3.28
N ARG A 154 5.50 -21.39 -4.29
CA ARG A 154 5.81 -19.99 -4.57
C ARG A 154 4.58 -19.22 -5.10
N GLU A 155 3.85 -19.84 -6.03
CA GLU A 155 2.58 -19.30 -6.53
C GLU A 155 1.58 -19.11 -5.39
N GLY A 156 1.37 -20.13 -4.55
CA GLY A 156 0.48 -20.04 -3.39
C GLY A 156 0.90 -18.97 -2.38
N PHE A 157 2.21 -18.76 -2.20
CA PHE A 157 2.72 -17.65 -1.39
C PHE A 157 2.36 -16.29 -1.99
N LEU A 158 2.58 -16.09 -3.29
CA LEU A 158 2.25 -14.83 -3.97
C LEU A 158 0.75 -14.56 -3.96
N GLU A 159 -0.08 -15.55 -4.26
CA GLU A 159 -1.55 -15.43 -4.21
C GLU A 159 -2.02 -15.08 -2.79
N GLY A 160 -1.51 -15.78 -1.78
CA GLY A 160 -1.83 -15.50 -0.38
C GLY A 160 -1.42 -14.09 0.05
N LEU A 161 -0.23 -13.64 -0.37
CA LEU A 161 0.22 -12.28 -0.09
C LEU A 161 -0.66 -11.23 -0.79
N MET A 162 -1.12 -11.49 -2.02
CA MET A 162 -2.08 -10.62 -2.71
C MET A 162 -3.40 -10.52 -1.93
N MET A 163 -3.91 -11.63 -1.41
CA MET A 163 -5.13 -11.62 -0.58
C MET A 163 -4.93 -10.79 0.70
N LEU A 164 -3.74 -10.81 1.29
CA LEU A 164 -3.42 -9.96 2.45
C LEU A 164 -3.44 -8.47 2.09
N PHE A 165 -2.99 -8.05 0.90
CA PHE A 165 -3.09 -6.64 0.51
C PHE A 165 -4.53 -6.12 0.52
N TYR A 166 -5.49 -6.90 0.06
CA TYR A 166 -6.88 -6.48 0.00
C TYR A 166 -7.67 -6.69 1.30
N GLY A 167 -7.33 -7.73 2.07
CA GLY A 167 -8.15 -8.17 3.19
C GLY A 167 -7.62 -7.83 4.57
N SER A 168 -6.33 -7.49 4.72
CA SER A 168 -5.72 -7.34 6.05
C SER A 168 -6.25 -6.14 6.82
N TYR A 169 -6.38 -4.98 6.17
CA TYR A 169 -6.82 -3.76 6.85
C TYR A 169 -8.26 -3.89 7.39
N PRO A 170 -9.28 -4.24 6.58
CA PRO A 170 -10.63 -4.38 7.10
C PRO A 170 -10.78 -5.53 8.11
N HIS A 171 -9.88 -6.52 8.10
CA HIS A 171 -9.87 -7.60 9.09
C HIS A 171 -9.30 -7.15 10.45
N THR A 172 -8.34 -6.24 10.46
CA THR A 172 -7.67 -5.77 11.69
C THR A 172 -8.25 -4.48 12.25
N HIS A 173 -9.04 -3.73 11.45
CA HIS A 173 -9.62 -2.42 11.81
C HIS A 173 -11.14 -2.45 11.71
N LEU A 174 -11.77 -3.19 12.62
CA LEU A 174 -13.24 -3.17 12.73
C LEU A 174 -13.72 -1.89 13.39
N SER A 175 -14.79 -1.30 12.85
CA SER A 175 -15.50 -0.22 13.52
C SER A 175 -16.27 -0.74 14.74
N ASP A 176 -16.58 0.16 15.68
CA ASP A 176 -17.42 -0.17 16.86
C ASP A 176 -18.76 -0.80 16.44
N LYS A 177 -19.34 -0.32 15.33
CA LYS A 177 -20.60 -0.85 14.79
C LYS A 177 -20.43 -2.29 14.29
N GLN A 178 -19.32 -2.61 13.63
CA GLN A 178 -19.05 -3.97 13.17
C GLN A 178 -18.81 -4.92 14.35
N THR A 179 -18.01 -4.48 15.32
CA THR A 179 -17.74 -5.26 16.54
C THR A 179 -19.03 -5.54 17.31
N ALA A 180 -19.86 -4.54 17.56
CA ALA A 180 -21.15 -4.72 18.23
C ALA A 180 -22.10 -5.64 17.45
N ALA A 181 -22.11 -5.58 16.12
CA ALA A 181 -22.93 -6.48 15.29
C ALA A 181 -22.46 -7.93 15.36
N MET A 182 -21.14 -8.16 15.38
CA MET A 182 -20.57 -9.51 15.53
C MET A 182 -20.89 -10.11 16.89
N GLU A 183 -20.75 -9.33 17.96
CA GLU A 183 -21.13 -9.74 19.33
C GLU A 183 -22.61 -10.10 19.40
N ALA A 184 -23.50 -9.25 18.89
CA ALA A 184 -24.94 -9.49 18.90
C ALA A 184 -25.36 -10.72 18.08
N ALA A 185 -24.62 -11.01 16.99
CA ALA A 185 -24.86 -12.17 16.14
C ALA A 185 -24.18 -13.45 16.65
N GLY A 186 -23.41 -13.39 17.73
CA GLY A 186 -22.64 -14.53 18.27
C GLY A 186 -21.52 -15.02 17.36
N VAL A 187 -20.99 -14.14 16.50
CA VAL A 187 -19.85 -14.47 15.62
C VAL A 187 -18.57 -14.43 16.43
N PRO A 188 -17.81 -15.56 16.53
CA PRO A 188 -16.55 -15.55 17.25
C PRO A 188 -15.52 -14.68 16.52
N TYR A 189 -15.01 -13.69 17.21
CA TYR A 189 -13.97 -12.79 16.68
C TYR A 189 -12.90 -12.58 17.76
N ALA A 190 -11.64 -12.76 17.36
CA ALA A 190 -10.47 -12.42 18.19
C ALA A 190 -9.75 -11.24 17.52
N PRO A 191 -9.70 -10.07 18.15
CA PRO A 191 -8.92 -8.93 17.64
C PRO A 191 -7.48 -9.34 17.35
N THR A 192 -6.94 -8.89 16.24
CA THR A 192 -5.54 -9.08 15.87
C THR A 192 -5.03 -7.81 15.21
N ASP A 193 -3.76 -7.50 15.40
CA ASP A 193 -3.07 -6.41 14.69
C ASP A 193 -2.49 -6.88 13.36
N LEU A 194 -2.12 -5.91 12.51
CA LEU A 194 -1.60 -6.16 11.17
C LEU A 194 -0.31 -7.02 11.20
N ARG A 195 0.62 -6.72 12.11
CA ARG A 195 1.88 -7.46 12.27
C ARG A 195 1.62 -8.93 12.58
N THR A 196 0.78 -9.19 13.57
CA THR A 196 0.43 -10.55 14.01
C THR A 196 -0.29 -11.32 12.91
N LEU A 197 -1.23 -10.66 12.20
CA LEU A 197 -1.94 -11.25 11.09
C LEU A 197 -0.97 -11.65 9.97
N PHE A 198 -0.14 -10.71 9.50
CA PHE A 198 0.84 -10.97 8.44
C PHE A 198 1.81 -12.09 8.84
N TYR A 199 2.42 -12.02 10.02
CA TYR A 199 3.37 -13.05 10.46
C TYR A 199 2.75 -14.43 10.47
N ARG A 200 1.57 -14.58 11.04
CA ARG A 200 0.86 -15.86 11.10
C ARG A 200 0.52 -16.41 9.72
N GLN A 201 0.02 -15.56 8.82
CA GLN A 201 -0.35 -15.99 7.45
C GLN A 201 0.91 -16.31 6.63
N LEU A 202 1.95 -15.49 6.69
CA LEU A 202 3.20 -15.74 5.98
C LEU A 202 3.87 -17.05 6.44
N MET A 203 3.85 -17.34 7.74
CA MET A 203 4.34 -18.63 8.27
C MET A 203 3.55 -19.83 7.74
N LEU A 204 2.25 -19.68 7.46
CA LEU A 204 1.44 -20.71 6.82
C LEU A 204 1.79 -20.85 5.33
N PHE A 205 1.85 -19.74 4.59
CA PHE A 205 2.14 -19.75 3.15
C PHE A 205 3.55 -20.28 2.85
N THR A 206 4.50 -20.07 3.76
CA THR A 206 5.87 -20.55 3.63
C THR A 206 6.14 -21.89 4.33
N SER A 207 5.11 -22.60 4.81
CA SER A 207 5.29 -23.82 5.63
C SER A 207 6.07 -24.93 4.94
N SER A 208 6.03 -25.00 3.60
CA SER A 208 6.78 -25.95 2.78
C SER A 208 8.19 -25.47 2.39
N PHE A 209 8.55 -24.22 2.67
CA PHE A 209 9.86 -23.67 2.33
C PHE A 209 10.96 -24.27 3.22
N ARG A 210 12.10 -24.61 2.63
CA ARG A 210 13.28 -25.10 3.33
C ARG A 210 14.43 -24.15 3.06
N SER A 211 15.06 -23.61 4.10
CA SER A 211 16.25 -22.76 3.95
C SER A 211 17.36 -23.54 3.23
N MET A 212 18.10 -22.87 2.35
CA MET A 212 19.21 -23.46 1.60
C MET A 212 20.49 -23.68 2.44
N ARG A 213 20.50 -23.16 3.68
CA ARG A 213 21.62 -23.27 4.64
C ARG A 213 21.18 -23.92 5.92
#